data_5d30aa1babe5f06380375cb8287b6efa
#
_entry.id   5d30aa1babe5f06380375cb8287b6efa
#
_cell.length_a   1.000
_cell.length_b   1.000
_cell.length_c   1.000
_cell.angle_alpha   90.00
_cell.angle_beta   90.00
_cell.angle_gamma   90.00
#
_symmetry.space_group_name_H-M   'P 1'
#
loop_
_entity.id
_entity.type
_entity.pdbx_description
1 polymer ?
#
loop_
_entity_poly.entity_id
_entity_poly.type
_entity_poly.pdbx_seq_one_letter_code
_entity_poly.pdbx_strand_id
1 'polypeptide(L)'
;MGTCRRSEVGPRPGDRASFESRFLLMHMAYPWSRDLLGMAFVYRNIRLDLTWSLLLRPSHFKVALHEAIEILPDVSRMMIGGDNWHVEETYGTMKLARALIGEVLREKLEAGYFGQEDAQRLAKGILRENGMQFFKLETK
;
A
#
# COMPACT_ATOMS: atom_id res chain seq x y z
N MET A 1 36.26 -29.56 12.10
CA MET A 1 34.97 -29.15 11.46
C MET A 1 34.21 -28.38 12.50
N GLY A 2 34.30 -27.04 12.46
CA GLY A 2 33.63 -26.16 13.39
C GLY A 2 32.25 -25.74 12.83
N THR A 3 31.20 -26.09 13.55
CA THR A 3 29.84 -25.67 13.24
C THR A 3 29.74 -24.17 13.49
N CYS A 4 29.57 -23.42 12.44
CA CYS A 4 29.23 -21.98 12.53
C CYS A 4 27.85 -21.85 13.21
N ARG A 5 27.83 -21.48 14.50
CA ARG A 5 26.59 -21.11 15.17
C ARG A 5 26.09 -19.81 14.54
N ARG A 6 24.90 -19.84 13.93
CA ARG A 6 24.15 -18.62 13.61
C ARG A 6 24.05 -17.83 14.90
N SER A 7 24.74 -16.69 14.97
CA SER A 7 24.49 -15.71 16.00
C SER A 7 23.03 -15.26 15.85
N GLU A 8 22.22 -15.57 16.86
CA GLU A 8 20.88 -14.97 17.00
C GLU A 8 21.11 -13.46 17.13
N VAL A 9 20.89 -12.76 16.04
CA VAL A 9 20.82 -11.30 16.07
C VAL A 9 19.58 -10.97 16.88
N GLY A 10 19.79 -10.58 18.12
CA GLY A 10 18.70 -10.14 19.00
C GLY A 10 17.91 -8.97 18.35
N PRO A 11 16.69 -8.72 18.80
CA PRO A 11 15.84 -7.65 18.24
C PRO A 11 16.60 -6.32 18.31
N ARG A 12 16.60 -5.60 17.18
CA ARG A 12 17.26 -4.30 17.08
C ARG A 12 16.59 -3.27 17.99
N PRO A 13 17.33 -2.28 18.53
CA PRO A 13 16.71 -1.15 19.24
C PRO A 13 15.65 -0.51 18.32
N GLY A 14 14.40 -0.51 18.73
CA GLY A 14 13.25 -0.06 17.93
C GLY A 14 12.28 -1.17 17.53
N ASP A 15 12.72 -2.43 17.46
CA ASP A 15 11.85 -3.55 17.04
C ASP A 15 10.68 -3.83 18.01
N ARG A 16 10.83 -3.56 19.30
CA ARG A 16 9.80 -3.87 20.31
C ARG A 16 8.72 -2.82 20.45
N ALA A 17 9.04 -1.53 20.31
CA ALA A 17 8.07 -0.44 20.45
C ALA A 17 7.20 -0.22 19.20
N SER A 18 7.68 -0.65 18.03
CA SER A 18 6.99 -0.45 16.76
C SER A 18 5.96 -1.51 16.40
N PHE A 19 5.95 -2.68 17.08
CA PHE A 19 5.09 -3.81 16.73
C PHE A 19 3.67 -3.73 17.28
N GLU A 20 3.44 -2.98 18.35
CA GLU A 20 2.10 -2.87 18.95
C GLU A 20 1.22 -1.83 18.26
N SER A 21 1.80 -0.74 17.78
CA SER A 21 1.07 0.33 17.10
C SER A 21 1.20 0.20 15.58
N ARG A 22 0.06 0.19 14.90
CA ARG A 22 -0.01 0.24 13.43
C ARG A 22 -0.49 1.62 13.01
N PHE A 23 0.22 2.23 12.09
CA PHE A 23 -0.10 3.56 11.56
C PHE A 23 -0.64 3.43 10.15
N LEU A 24 -1.82 4.00 9.91
CA LEU A 24 -2.37 4.18 8.57
C LEU A 24 -2.20 5.66 8.20
N LEU A 25 -1.28 5.95 7.28
CA LEU A 25 -1.01 7.31 6.86
C LEU A 25 -1.89 7.66 5.65
N MET A 26 -2.79 8.63 5.88
CA MET A 26 -3.86 9.00 4.98
C MET A 26 -3.36 9.73 3.73
N HIS A 27 -4.08 9.56 2.63
CA HIS A 27 -3.96 10.34 1.40
C HIS A 27 -2.56 10.30 0.74
N MET A 28 -1.81 9.19 0.94
CA MET A 28 -0.40 9.08 0.51
C MET A 28 0.49 10.22 1.04
N ALA A 29 0.08 10.85 2.17
CA ALA A 29 0.72 12.05 2.73
C ALA A 29 0.94 13.16 1.70
N TYR A 30 0.06 13.30 0.71
CA TYR A 30 0.19 14.33 -0.33
C TYR A 30 0.41 15.74 0.29
N PRO A 31 1.40 16.55 -0.18
CA PRO A 31 2.29 16.28 -1.32
C PRO A 31 3.61 15.55 -1.01
N TRP A 32 3.85 15.09 0.22
CA TRP A 32 5.09 14.45 0.70
C TRP A 32 5.10 12.91 0.51
N SER A 33 4.55 12.43 -0.59
CA SER A 33 4.39 10.98 -0.82
C SER A 33 5.72 10.23 -0.85
N ARG A 34 6.80 10.83 -1.35
CA ARG A 34 8.11 10.20 -1.38
C ARG A 34 8.73 10.04 0.00
N ASP A 35 8.55 11.02 0.87
CA ASP A 35 9.00 10.94 2.26
C ASP A 35 8.24 9.84 2.99
N LEU A 36 6.92 9.75 2.77
CA LEU A 36 6.10 8.64 3.28
C LEU A 36 6.60 7.28 2.79
N LEU A 37 6.92 7.14 1.50
CA LEU A 37 7.43 5.89 0.95
C LEU A 37 8.77 5.49 1.57
N GLY A 38 9.67 6.46 1.78
CA GLY A 38 10.93 6.25 2.50
C GLY A 38 10.69 5.76 3.93
N MET A 39 9.76 6.37 4.65
CA MET A 39 9.36 5.93 6.00
C MET A 39 8.76 4.52 5.97
N ALA A 40 7.85 4.25 5.03
CA ALA A 40 7.19 2.95 4.92
C ALA A 40 8.15 1.83 4.53
N PHE A 41 9.21 2.13 3.80
CA PHE A 41 10.30 1.18 3.53
C PHE A 41 11.02 0.75 4.79
N VAL A 42 11.32 1.72 5.69
CA VAL A 42 12.05 1.48 6.94
C VAL A 42 11.16 0.88 8.02
N TYR A 43 9.94 1.41 8.19
CA TYR A 43 9.03 1.05 9.29
C TYR A 43 7.90 0.14 8.80
N ARG A 44 7.96 -1.14 9.18
CA ARG A 44 7.00 -2.16 8.73
C ARG A 44 5.58 -1.98 9.27
N ASN A 45 5.40 -1.23 10.33
CA ASN A 45 4.10 -0.93 10.94
C ASN A 45 3.34 0.22 10.28
N ILE A 46 3.94 0.89 9.29
CA ILE A 46 3.28 1.92 8.46
C ILE A 46 2.50 1.26 7.33
N ARG A 47 1.26 1.68 7.17
CA ARG A 47 0.35 1.35 6.08
C ARG A 47 0.04 2.60 5.28
N LEU A 48 -0.14 2.45 3.98
CA LEU A 48 -0.44 3.54 3.06
C LEU A 48 -1.92 3.54 2.73
N ASP A 49 -2.58 4.64 3.00
CA ASP A 49 -3.92 4.89 2.51
C ASP A 49 -3.89 5.75 1.25
N LEU A 50 -4.45 5.21 0.17
CA LEU A 50 -4.50 5.84 -1.15
C LEU A 50 -5.72 6.75 -1.32
N THR A 51 -6.62 6.79 -0.33
CA THR A 51 -7.84 7.58 -0.35
C THR A 51 -7.54 9.04 -0.67
N TRP A 52 -8.41 9.71 -1.38
CA TRP A 52 -8.32 11.13 -1.78
C TRP A 52 -7.14 11.51 -2.68
N SER A 53 -6.00 10.87 -2.58
CA SER A 53 -4.82 11.22 -3.39
C SER A 53 -5.11 11.20 -4.90
N LEU A 54 -5.99 10.31 -5.35
CA LEU A 54 -6.46 10.23 -6.72
C LEU A 54 -7.40 11.40 -7.12
N LEU A 55 -8.16 11.96 -6.16
CA LEU A 55 -9.04 13.11 -6.39
C LEU A 55 -8.25 14.41 -6.39
N LEU A 56 -7.27 14.53 -5.48
CA LEU A 56 -6.39 15.70 -5.41
C LEU A 56 -5.58 15.87 -6.68
N ARG A 57 -4.96 14.79 -7.17
CA ARG A 57 -4.15 14.86 -8.38
C ARG A 57 -3.96 13.46 -9.00
N PRO A 58 -4.78 13.06 -9.98
CA PRO A 58 -4.72 11.74 -10.62
C PRO A 58 -3.34 11.39 -11.18
N SER A 59 -2.64 12.34 -11.79
CA SER A 59 -1.28 12.12 -12.31
C SER A 59 -0.26 11.83 -11.21
N HIS A 60 -0.35 12.52 -10.08
CA HIS A 60 0.50 12.27 -8.93
C HIS A 60 0.18 10.90 -8.30
N PHE A 61 -1.10 10.56 -8.20
CA PHE A 61 -1.53 9.24 -7.71
C PHE A 61 -0.88 8.10 -8.49
N LYS A 62 -0.89 8.17 -9.82
CA LYS A 62 -0.24 7.16 -10.67
C LYS A 62 1.25 7.05 -10.38
N VAL A 63 1.96 8.17 -10.35
CA VAL A 63 3.41 8.20 -10.05
C VAL A 63 3.68 7.61 -8.66
N ALA A 64 2.94 8.06 -7.64
CA ALA A 64 3.12 7.57 -6.27
C ALA A 64 2.81 6.08 -6.13
N LEU A 65 1.82 5.56 -6.85
CA LEU A 65 1.49 4.13 -6.85
C LEU A 65 2.58 3.30 -7.55
N HIS A 66 3.14 3.79 -8.68
CA HIS A 66 4.29 3.16 -9.32
C HIS A 66 5.48 3.05 -8.37
N GLU A 67 5.85 4.15 -7.70
CA GLU A 67 6.95 4.21 -6.75
C GLU A 67 6.67 3.31 -5.52
N ALA A 68 5.42 3.27 -5.03
CA ALA A 68 5.04 2.42 -3.91
C ALA A 68 5.19 0.92 -4.22
N ILE A 69 4.80 0.49 -5.42
CA ILE A 69 4.95 -0.91 -5.86
C ILE A 69 6.44 -1.29 -5.96
N GLU A 70 7.29 -0.36 -6.34
CA GLU A 70 8.73 -0.60 -6.50
C GLU A 70 9.47 -0.63 -5.15
N ILE A 71 9.14 0.28 -4.24
CA ILE A 71 9.91 0.46 -3.00
C ILE A 71 9.43 -0.45 -1.86
N LEU A 72 8.14 -0.80 -1.82
CA LEU A 72 7.60 -1.58 -0.73
C LEU A 72 7.89 -3.07 -0.91
N PRO A 73 8.57 -3.71 0.06
CA PRO A 73 8.79 -5.16 0.01
C PRO A 73 7.51 -5.96 0.26
N ASP A 74 6.45 -5.30 0.75
CA ASP A 74 5.16 -5.91 1.06
C ASP A 74 4.03 -4.97 0.63
N VAL A 75 3.39 -5.31 -0.48
CA VAL A 75 2.29 -4.56 -1.08
C VAL A 75 0.95 -4.72 -0.35
N SER A 76 0.87 -5.67 0.62
CA SER A 76 -0.31 -5.81 1.49
C SER A 76 -0.52 -4.60 2.40
N ARG A 77 0.43 -3.67 2.40
CA ARG A 77 0.39 -2.46 3.21
C ARG A 77 -0.30 -1.27 2.54
N MET A 78 -0.78 -1.43 1.32
CA MET A 78 -1.54 -0.41 0.60
C MET A 78 -3.03 -0.73 0.62
N MET A 79 -3.86 0.27 0.86
CA MET A 79 -5.31 0.15 0.82
C MET A 79 -5.96 1.45 0.36
N ILE A 80 -7.22 1.39 -0.02
CA ILE A 80 -8.00 2.55 -0.42
C ILE A 80 -9.40 2.49 0.18
N GLY A 81 -9.92 3.64 0.58
CA GLY A 81 -11.28 3.84 1.06
C GLY A 81 -12.03 4.89 0.26
N GLY A 82 -13.26 5.17 0.64
CA GLY A 82 -14.09 6.21 0.03
C GLY A 82 -13.79 7.59 0.59
N ASP A 83 -13.96 7.74 1.90
CA ASP A 83 -13.81 9.00 2.65
C ASP A 83 -14.52 10.20 1.98
N ASN A 84 -15.77 9.99 1.57
CA ASN A 84 -16.59 10.98 0.89
C ASN A 84 -17.87 11.26 1.69
N TRP A 85 -18.46 12.44 1.48
CA TRP A 85 -19.67 12.89 2.15
C TRP A 85 -20.94 12.23 1.60
N HIS A 86 -20.93 11.85 0.30
CA HIS A 86 -22.10 11.30 -0.39
C HIS A 86 -21.79 9.95 -1.02
N VAL A 87 -22.84 9.12 -1.16
CA VAL A 87 -22.72 7.78 -1.74
C VAL A 87 -22.28 7.84 -3.22
N GLU A 88 -22.81 8.83 -3.95
CA GLU A 88 -22.49 9.05 -5.36
C GLU A 88 -21.01 9.42 -5.56
N GLU A 89 -20.47 10.24 -4.68
CA GLU A 89 -19.04 10.60 -4.66
C GLU A 89 -18.19 9.36 -4.39
N THR A 90 -18.60 8.53 -3.41
CA THR A 90 -17.90 7.28 -3.10
C THR A 90 -17.92 6.34 -4.30
N TYR A 91 -19.07 6.20 -4.98
CA TYR A 91 -19.16 5.39 -6.19
C TYR A 91 -18.24 5.89 -7.30
N GLY A 92 -18.28 7.21 -7.57
CA GLY A 92 -17.43 7.86 -8.57
C GLY A 92 -15.95 7.70 -8.26
N THR A 93 -15.56 7.94 -6.99
CA THR A 93 -14.18 7.78 -6.50
C THR A 93 -13.69 6.34 -6.68
N MET A 94 -14.50 5.35 -6.29
CA MET A 94 -14.11 3.95 -6.42
C MET A 94 -14.04 3.49 -7.88
N LYS A 95 -14.86 4.05 -8.76
CA LYS A 95 -14.76 3.81 -10.20
C LYS A 95 -13.46 4.37 -10.77
N LEU A 96 -13.11 5.61 -10.40
CA LEU A 96 -11.85 6.23 -10.80
C LEU A 96 -10.64 5.46 -10.22
N ALA A 97 -10.69 5.06 -8.96
CA ALA A 97 -9.64 4.27 -8.32
C ALA A 97 -9.35 2.99 -9.09
N ARG A 98 -10.40 2.23 -9.45
CA ARG A 98 -10.23 0.99 -10.23
C ARG A 98 -9.59 1.25 -11.58
N ALA A 99 -9.96 2.35 -12.26
CA ALA A 99 -9.37 2.71 -13.54
C ALA A 99 -7.88 3.03 -13.40
N LEU A 100 -7.52 3.94 -12.49
CA LEU A 100 -6.12 4.38 -12.29
C LEU A 100 -5.22 3.27 -11.77
N ILE A 101 -5.68 2.47 -10.81
CA ILE A 101 -4.96 1.29 -10.31
C ILE A 101 -4.76 0.28 -11.44
N GLY A 102 -5.83 0.02 -12.21
CA GLY A 102 -5.75 -0.89 -13.35
C GLY A 102 -4.76 -0.42 -14.44
N GLU A 103 -4.69 0.88 -14.71
CA GLU A 103 -3.70 1.46 -15.62
C GLU A 103 -2.27 1.22 -15.13
N VAL A 104 -1.97 1.56 -13.87
CA VAL A 104 -0.64 1.37 -13.28
C VAL A 104 -0.24 -0.10 -13.29
N LEU A 105 -1.14 -1.00 -12.90
CA LEU A 105 -0.85 -2.43 -12.88
C LEU A 105 -0.61 -2.99 -14.30
N ARG A 106 -1.35 -2.50 -15.29
CA ARG A 106 -1.13 -2.87 -16.68
C ARG A 106 0.22 -2.37 -17.19
N GLU A 107 0.59 -1.11 -16.93
CA GLU A 107 1.89 -0.54 -17.29
C GLU A 107 3.05 -1.37 -16.70
N LYS A 108 2.92 -1.80 -15.44
CA LYS A 108 3.90 -2.69 -14.76
C LYS A 108 3.94 -4.09 -15.37
N LEU A 109 2.80 -4.64 -15.76
CA LEU A 109 2.70 -5.93 -16.42
C LEU A 109 3.36 -5.90 -17.79
N GLU A 110 3.08 -4.88 -18.60
CA GLU A 110 3.67 -4.66 -19.91
C GLU A 110 5.20 -4.44 -19.84
N ALA A 111 5.67 -3.79 -18.77
CA ALA A 111 7.09 -3.64 -18.48
C ALA A 111 7.77 -4.92 -17.94
N GLY A 112 7.01 -6.01 -17.76
CA GLY A 112 7.55 -7.28 -17.24
C GLY A 112 7.93 -7.27 -15.77
N TYR A 113 7.40 -6.32 -14.99
CA TYR A 113 7.71 -6.18 -13.57
C TYR A 113 7.17 -7.35 -12.73
N PHE A 114 6.00 -7.86 -13.09
CA PHE A 114 5.34 -9.03 -12.50
C PHE A 114 4.36 -9.69 -13.49
N GLY A 115 3.86 -10.88 -13.15
CA GLY A 115 2.89 -11.63 -13.97
C GLY A 115 1.45 -11.23 -13.71
N GLN A 116 0.54 -11.78 -14.54
CA GLN A 116 -0.91 -11.51 -14.48
C GLN A 116 -1.53 -11.85 -13.11
N GLU A 117 -1.10 -12.95 -12.50
CA GLU A 117 -1.60 -13.38 -11.19
C GLU A 117 -1.22 -12.38 -10.09
N ASP A 118 0.00 -11.85 -10.13
CA ASP A 118 0.46 -10.84 -9.17
C ASP A 118 -0.31 -9.53 -9.34
N ALA A 119 -0.55 -9.09 -10.59
CA ALA A 119 -1.35 -7.90 -10.88
C ALA A 119 -2.76 -8.03 -10.30
N GLN A 120 -3.41 -9.19 -10.47
CA GLN A 120 -4.74 -9.46 -9.93
C GLN A 120 -4.74 -9.49 -8.39
N ARG A 121 -3.73 -10.12 -7.78
CA ARG A 121 -3.56 -10.15 -6.32
C ARG A 121 -3.38 -8.75 -5.76
N LEU A 122 -2.55 -7.91 -6.39
CA LEU A 122 -2.34 -6.51 -6.03
C LEU A 122 -3.65 -5.71 -6.11
N ALA A 123 -4.38 -5.83 -7.21
CA ALA A 123 -5.65 -5.13 -7.38
C ALA A 123 -6.67 -5.50 -6.29
N LYS A 124 -6.86 -6.79 -6.01
CA LYS A 124 -7.75 -7.27 -4.95
C LYS A 124 -7.30 -6.80 -3.57
N GLY A 125 -5.99 -6.89 -3.31
CA GLY A 125 -5.38 -6.43 -2.07
C GLY A 125 -5.68 -4.96 -1.82
N ILE A 126 -5.29 -4.07 -2.73
CA ILE A 126 -5.45 -2.62 -2.60
C ILE A 126 -6.93 -2.23 -2.48
N LEU A 127 -7.79 -2.80 -3.33
CA LEU A 127 -9.20 -2.40 -3.42
C LEU A 127 -10.07 -2.96 -2.29
N ARG A 128 -9.64 -4.03 -1.60
CA ARG A 128 -10.47 -4.68 -0.58
C ARG A 128 -9.70 -5.42 0.51
N GLU A 129 -8.87 -6.41 0.16
CA GLU A 129 -8.43 -7.44 1.10
C GLU A 129 -7.49 -6.85 2.18
N ASN A 130 -6.60 -5.94 1.81
CA ASN A 130 -5.66 -5.31 2.75
C ASN A 130 -6.40 -4.47 3.80
N GLY A 131 -7.43 -3.72 3.39
CA GLY A 131 -8.29 -2.98 4.31
C GLY A 131 -9.06 -3.90 5.24
N MET A 132 -9.69 -4.95 4.70
CA MET A 132 -10.39 -5.95 5.50
C MET A 132 -9.49 -6.56 6.58
N GLN A 133 -8.28 -6.94 6.20
CA GLN A 133 -7.30 -7.52 7.13
C GLN A 133 -6.81 -6.51 8.18
N PHE A 134 -6.52 -5.27 7.74
CA PHE A 134 -6.03 -4.23 8.63
C PHE A 134 -7.04 -3.88 9.73
N PHE A 135 -8.30 -3.72 9.35
CA PHE A 135 -9.39 -3.37 10.26
C PHE A 135 -10.05 -4.60 10.92
N LYS A 136 -9.59 -5.81 10.61
CA LYS A 136 -10.15 -7.07 11.13
C LYS A 136 -11.65 -7.20 10.85
N LEU A 137 -12.08 -6.82 9.64
CA LEU A 137 -13.47 -6.90 9.23
C LEU A 137 -13.78 -8.33 8.80
N GLU A 138 -14.87 -8.89 9.31
CA GLU A 138 -15.33 -10.21 8.91
C GLU A 138 -16.07 -10.14 7.57
N THR A 139 -15.85 -11.11 6.70
CA THR A 139 -16.70 -11.34 5.52
C THR A 139 -17.98 -12.06 5.97
N LYS A 140 -19.10 -11.35 5.93
CA LYS A 140 -20.41 -11.98 6.06
C LYS A 140 -20.75 -12.72 4.79
#